data_8af9a9623703ad8862d78db5f0d8377b
#
_entry.id   8af9a9623703ad8862d78db5f0d8377b
#
_cell.length_a   1.000
_cell.length_b   1.000
_cell.length_c   1.000
_cell.angle_alpha   90.00
_cell.angle_beta   90.00
_cell.angle_gamma   90.00
#
_symmetry.space_group_name_H-M   'P 1'
#
loop_
_entity.id
_entity.type
_entity.pdbx_description
1 polymer ?
#
loop_
_entity_poly.entity_id
_entity_poly.type
_entity_poly.pdbx_seq_one_letter_code
_entity_poly.pdbx_strand_id
1 'polypeptide(L)'
;MFSTAIIEKINYYIYCLVDPRNQNIFYIGKGIGNRVFQHARGALTCKTNENDKISLINDIHKDGLEPLYYILRHNIKEEKQALEYEALAIDLLSIVKPNQQPLTNIQGGTYSSEKGLMSLSELKRIYDPQELKTDLPVVLITINKNYKKLKQQIKSGEIDKSQIEKEIYERTRGYWKTGLRREKAKYAIAVYRGWTLAAYEISYWIEAPIERQGRWGFIGKLVPKDSPIYQELVNKLTYSSNNDYKAPQNPITYRNC
;
A
#
# COMPACT_ATOMS: atom_id res chain seq x y z
N MET A 1 1.99 -23.53 29.84
CA MET A 1 2.67 -24.22 28.72
C MET A 1 1.81 -25.39 28.30
N PHE A 2 1.86 -25.77 27.02
CA PHE A 2 1.19 -26.98 26.52
C PHE A 2 1.85 -28.24 27.08
N SER A 3 1.04 -29.26 27.37
CA SER A 3 1.54 -30.59 27.66
C SER A 3 2.12 -31.27 26.41
N THR A 4 2.95 -32.30 26.59
CA THR A 4 3.48 -33.10 25.47
C THR A 4 2.38 -33.61 24.57
N ALA A 5 1.28 -34.10 25.13
CA ALA A 5 0.12 -34.63 24.38
C ALA A 5 -0.55 -33.54 23.48
N ILE A 6 -0.56 -32.28 23.89
CA ILE A 6 -1.04 -31.16 23.07
C ILE A 6 -0.03 -30.87 21.96
N ILE A 7 1.27 -30.76 22.31
CA ILE A 7 2.32 -30.44 21.34
C ILE A 7 2.35 -31.42 20.17
N GLU A 8 2.23 -32.70 20.44
CA GLU A 8 2.19 -33.75 19.41
C GLU A 8 0.99 -33.63 18.45
N LYS A 9 -0.13 -33.10 18.93
CA LYS A 9 -1.36 -33.00 18.14
C LYS A 9 -1.49 -31.69 17.39
N ILE A 10 -0.96 -30.58 17.91
CA ILE A 10 -1.23 -29.26 17.31
C ILE A 10 -0.33 -28.94 16.12
N ASN A 11 0.84 -29.62 15.96
CA ASN A 11 1.79 -29.37 14.87
C ASN A 11 2.12 -27.87 14.76
N TYR A 12 2.17 -27.30 13.52
CA TYR A 12 2.20 -25.86 13.34
C TYR A 12 0.82 -25.27 13.64
N TYR A 13 0.82 -24.06 14.16
CA TYR A 13 -0.43 -23.34 14.47
C TYR A 13 -0.25 -21.83 14.24
N ILE A 14 -1.36 -21.14 14.01
CA ILE A 14 -1.46 -19.71 13.96
C ILE A 14 -2.10 -19.23 15.26
N TYR A 15 -1.55 -18.20 15.86
CA TYR A 15 -2.05 -17.63 17.09
C TYR A 15 -2.10 -16.12 17.03
N CYS A 16 -2.90 -15.51 17.90
CA CYS A 16 -2.86 -14.07 18.11
C CYS A 16 -2.72 -13.75 19.60
N LEU A 17 -2.17 -12.57 19.85
CA LEU A 17 -2.10 -11.94 21.17
C LEU A 17 -3.09 -10.80 21.21
N VAL A 18 -3.87 -10.75 22.30
CA VAL A 18 -4.93 -9.75 22.52
C VAL A 18 -4.64 -9.00 23.81
N ASP A 19 -4.76 -7.69 23.74
CA ASP A 19 -4.67 -6.82 24.91
C ASP A 19 -5.95 -6.96 25.75
N PRO A 20 -5.88 -7.44 26.99
CA PRO A 20 -7.05 -7.68 27.83
C PRO A 20 -7.80 -6.38 28.20
N ARG A 21 -7.14 -5.22 28.13
CA ARG A 21 -7.70 -3.90 28.52
C ARG A 21 -8.71 -3.38 27.51
N ASN A 22 -8.52 -3.71 26.23
CA ASN A 22 -9.33 -3.16 25.14
C ASN A 22 -9.79 -4.20 24.12
N GLN A 23 -9.45 -5.49 24.34
CA GLN A 23 -9.77 -6.63 23.47
C GLN A 23 -9.21 -6.50 22.03
N ASN A 24 -8.15 -5.72 21.84
CA ASN A 24 -7.53 -5.55 20.54
C ASN A 24 -6.46 -6.62 20.27
N ILE A 25 -6.52 -7.23 19.09
CA ILE A 25 -5.43 -8.05 18.59
C ILE A 25 -4.27 -7.11 18.24
N PHE A 26 -3.10 -7.35 18.83
CA PHE A 26 -1.90 -6.56 18.55
C PHE A 26 -0.78 -7.35 17.88
N TYR A 27 -0.89 -8.68 17.86
CA TYR A 27 0.10 -9.53 17.21
C TYR A 27 -0.53 -10.79 16.65
N ILE A 28 -0.07 -11.22 15.47
CA ILE A 28 -0.35 -12.54 14.88
C ILE A 28 0.99 -13.23 14.64
N GLY A 29 1.03 -14.55 14.83
CA GLY A 29 2.25 -15.30 14.59
C GLY A 29 2.01 -16.78 14.32
N LYS A 30 2.97 -17.37 13.63
CA LYS A 30 3.10 -18.80 13.46
C LYS A 30 3.85 -19.41 14.65
N GLY A 31 3.39 -20.58 15.11
CA GLY A 31 4.01 -21.30 16.22
C GLY A 31 4.16 -22.79 15.98
N ILE A 32 5.07 -23.39 16.73
CA ILE A 32 5.23 -24.83 16.95
C ILE A 32 5.56 -25.06 18.41
N GLY A 33 5.10 -26.16 18.99
CA GLY A 33 5.33 -26.47 20.41
C GLY A 33 4.84 -25.35 21.32
N ASN A 34 5.67 -24.87 22.21
CA ASN A 34 5.38 -23.81 23.19
C ASN A 34 5.70 -22.38 22.74
N ARG A 35 5.89 -22.14 21.44
CA ARG A 35 6.32 -20.83 20.91
C ARG A 35 5.41 -19.66 21.32
N VAL A 36 4.09 -19.88 21.38
CA VAL A 36 3.11 -18.85 21.77
C VAL A 36 3.42 -18.22 23.14
N PHE A 37 4.00 -18.97 24.07
CA PHE A 37 4.34 -18.50 25.41
C PHE A 37 5.73 -17.85 25.51
N GLN A 38 6.57 -17.95 24.46
CA GLN A 38 7.93 -17.40 24.48
C GLN A 38 7.95 -15.87 24.49
N HIS A 39 6.92 -15.22 23.94
CA HIS A 39 6.82 -13.76 23.89
C HIS A 39 6.65 -13.14 25.28
N ALA A 40 5.77 -13.70 26.11
CA ALA A 40 5.61 -13.25 27.49
C ALA A 40 6.88 -13.44 28.31
N ARG A 41 7.58 -14.57 28.12
CA ARG A 41 8.87 -14.83 28.79
C ARG A 41 9.98 -13.93 28.29
N GLY A 42 10.05 -13.66 26.97
CA GLY A 42 11.01 -12.74 26.38
C GLY A 42 10.84 -11.31 26.89
N ALA A 43 9.60 -10.86 27.12
CA ALA A 43 9.29 -9.54 27.68
C ALA A 43 9.81 -9.39 29.12
N LEU A 44 9.76 -10.46 29.93
CA LEU A 44 10.27 -10.46 31.31
C LEU A 44 11.81 -10.45 31.38
N THR A 45 12.50 -10.88 30.33
CA THR A 45 13.98 -11.01 30.30
C THR A 45 14.68 -9.92 29.47
N CYS A 46 14.00 -9.28 28.50
CA CYS A 46 14.58 -8.21 27.69
C CYS A 46 14.49 -6.85 28.40
N LYS A 47 15.65 -6.26 28.67
CA LYS A 47 15.77 -4.91 29.25
C LYS A 47 15.72 -3.78 28.22
N THR A 48 15.69 -4.10 26.92
CA THR A 48 15.66 -3.11 25.81
C THR A 48 14.32 -3.18 25.08
N ASN A 49 13.63 -2.04 25.01
CA ASN A 49 12.32 -1.87 24.31
C ASN A 49 12.50 -1.72 22.79
N GLU A 50 13.27 -2.59 22.13
CA GLU A 50 13.53 -2.47 20.69
C GLU A 50 12.40 -2.99 19.79
N ASN A 51 11.33 -3.53 20.37
CA ASN A 51 10.23 -4.10 19.62
C ASN A 51 8.88 -3.67 20.23
N ASP A 52 8.02 -3.03 19.43
CA ASP A 52 6.68 -2.54 19.82
C ASP A 52 5.84 -3.61 20.53
N LYS A 53 5.98 -4.87 20.12
CA LYS A 53 5.30 -6.01 20.75
C LYS A 53 5.75 -6.22 22.20
N ILE A 54 7.05 -6.20 22.46
CA ILE A 54 7.60 -6.38 23.79
C ILE A 54 7.23 -5.22 24.70
N SER A 55 7.28 -3.99 24.18
CA SER A 55 6.83 -2.80 24.88
C SER A 55 5.38 -2.92 25.34
N LEU A 56 4.49 -3.31 24.44
CA LEU A 56 3.07 -3.47 24.76
C LEU A 56 2.80 -4.60 25.79
N ILE A 57 3.51 -5.73 25.68
CA ILE A 57 3.41 -6.81 26.67
C ILE A 57 3.88 -6.32 28.05
N ASN A 58 4.99 -5.57 28.12
CA ASN A 58 5.48 -4.99 29.35
C ASN A 58 4.48 -4.01 29.98
N ASP A 59 3.80 -3.21 29.17
CA ASP A 59 2.76 -2.29 29.66
C ASP A 59 1.53 -3.04 30.23
N ILE A 60 1.12 -4.12 29.57
CA ILE A 60 0.05 -5.00 30.09
C ILE A 60 0.47 -5.60 31.45
N HIS A 61 1.73 -6.05 31.58
CA HIS A 61 2.24 -6.59 32.83
C HIS A 61 2.34 -5.55 33.94
N LYS A 62 2.68 -4.28 33.64
CA LYS A 62 2.67 -3.18 34.63
C LYS A 62 1.27 -2.93 35.23
N ASP A 63 0.23 -3.19 34.44
CA ASP A 63 -1.17 -3.09 34.90
C ASP A 63 -1.61 -4.36 35.67
N GLY A 64 -0.71 -5.29 35.96
CA GLY A 64 -0.98 -6.54 36.67
C GLY A 64 -1.78 -7.56 35.83
N LEU A 65 -1.80 -7.40 34.52
CA LEU A 65 -2.56 -8.24 33.59
C LEU A 65 -1.60 -9.08 32.73
N GLU A 66 -2.16 -10.11 32.09
CA GLU A 66 -1.45 -10.96 31.11
C GLU A 66 -2.14 -10.82 29.74
N PRO A 67 -1.38 -10.84 28.63
CA PRO A 67 -1.97 -10.94 27.31
C PRO A 67 -2.88 -12.16 27.18
N LEU A 68 -3.98 -12.03 26.44
CA LEU A 68 -4.82 -13.19 26.10
C LEU A 68 -4.23 -13.87 24.86
N TYR A 69 -4.25 -15.21 24.88
CA TYR A 69 -3.69 -16.05 23.83
C TYR A 69 -4.80 -16.83 23.14
N TYR A 70 -4.93 -16.67 21.83
CA TYR A 70 -5.89 -17.48 21.03
C TYR A 70 -5.16 -18.23 19.94
N ILE A 71 -5.53 -19.49 19.75
CA ILE A 71 -5.09 -20.31 18.61
C ILE A 71 -6.15 -20.17 17.51
N LEU A 72 -5.79 -19.53 16.42
CA LEU A 72 -6.66 -19.26 15.28
C LEU A 72 -6.81 -20.51 14.39
N ARG A 73 -5.73 -21.24 14.22
CA ARG A 73 -5.67 -22.49 13.44
C ARG A 73 -4.59 -23.40 14.02
N HIS A 74 -4.83 -24.71 14.05
CA HIS A 74 -3.84 -25.69 14.51
C HIS A 74 -3.84 -26.92 13.60
N ASN A 75 -2.96 -27.89 13.92
CA ASN A 75 -2.77 -29.13 13.18
C ASN A 75 -2.40 -28.91 11.71
N ILE A 76 -1.60 -27.87 11.46
CA ILE A 76 -1.05 -27.55 10.14
C ILE A 76 0.21 -28.41 9.98
N LYS A 77 0.27 -29.20 8.91
CA LYS A 77 1.35 -30.19 8.72
C LYS A 77 2.61 -29.56 8.15
N GLU A 78 2.46 -28.55 7.31
CA GLU A 78 3.57 -27.93 6.58
C GLU A 78 3.80 -26.48 7.04
N GLU A 79 5.08 -26.14 7.23
CA GLU A 79 5.46 -24.78 7.60
C GLU A 79 5.04 -23.73 6.56
N LYS A 80 5.15 -24.08 5.28
CA LYS A 80 4.75 -23.19 4.18
C LYS A 80 3.28 -22.81 4.27
N GLN A 81 2.41 -23.78 4.56
CA GLN A 81 0.97 -23.55 4.72
C GLN A 81 0.69 -22.68 5.97
N ALA A 82 1.45 -22.87 7.04
CA ALA A 82 1.34 -22.02 8.23
C ALA A 82 1.73 -20.57 7.93
N LEU A 83 2.78 -20.34 7.14
CA LEU A 83 3.18 -19.00 6.70
C LEU A 83 2.11 -18.30 5.83
N GLU A 84 1.44 -19.05 4.95
CA GLU A 84 0.34 -18.52 4.13
C GLU A 84 -0.88 -18.13 4.99
N TYR A 85 -1.22 -18.93 5.99
CA TYR A 85 -2.31 -18.61 6.93
C TYR A 85 -1.99 -17.43 7.83
N GLU A 86 -0.74 -17.32 8.30
CA GLU A 86 -0.27 -16.14 9.05
C GLU A 86 -0.41 -14.87 8.22
N ALA A 87 0.07 -14.91 6.97
CA ALA A 87 -0.03 -13.79 6.04
C ALA A 87 -1.48 -13.37 5.78
N LEU A 88 -2.38 -14.33 5.50
CA LEU A 88 -3.80 -14.07 5.30
C LEU A 88 -4.45 -13.41 6.53
N ALA A 89 -4.12 -13.88 7.73
CA ALA A 89 -4.67 -13.33 8.96
C ALA A 89 -4.19 -11.89 9.22
N ILE A 90 -2.93 -11.59 8.93
CA ILE A 90 -2.35 -10.23 9.00
C ILE A 90 -3.05 -9.31 7.98
N ASP A 91 -3.20 -9.75 6.73
CA ASP A 91 -3.84 -9.00 5.66
C ASP A 91 -5.31 -8.68 5.99
N LEU A 92 -6.06 -9.66 6.50
CA LEU A 92 -7.46 -9.47 6.89
C LEU A 92 -7.61 -8.40 7.98
N LEU A 93 -6.77 -8.44 9.03
CA LEU A 93 -6.83 -7.46 10.11
C LEU A 93 -6.45 -6.06 9.65
N SER A 94 -5.56 -5.92 8.66
CA SER A 94 -5.19 -4.63 8.10
C SER A 94 -6.37 -3.91 7.40
N ILE A 95 -7.37 -4.67 6.91
CA ILE A 95 -8.59 -4.12 6.31
C ILE A 95 -9.64 -3.80 7.38
N VAL A 96 -9.84 -4.74 8.32
CA VAL A 96 -10.96 -4.66 9.28
C VAL A 96 -10.75 -3.55 10.31
N LYS A 97 -9.49 -3.23 10.63
CA LYS A 97 -9.13 -2.26 11.68
C LYS A 97 -8.18 -1.16 11.19
N PRO A 98 -8.54 -0.39 10.15
CA PRO A 98 -7.63 0.61 9.59
C PRO A 98 -7.31 1.77 10.56
N ASN A 99 -8.15 2.02 11.57
CA ASN A 99 -8.03 3.13 12.52
C ASN A 99 -7.66 2.69 13.95
N GLN A 100 -7.37 1.41 14.16
CA GLN A 100 -6.91 0.92 15.47
C GLN A 100 -5.38 0.79 15.46
N GLN A 101 -4.81 0.63 16.66
CA GLN A 101 -3.38 0.44 16.84
C GLN A 101 -2.87 -0.63 15.86
N PRO A 102 -1.86 -0.33 15.02
CA PRO A 102 -1.38 -1.27 14.02
C PRO A 102 -0.85 -2.53 14.70
N LEU A 103 -0.91 -3.66 13.98
CA LEU A 103 -0.24 -4.88 14.43
C LEU A 103 1.25 -4.60 14.67
N THR A 104 1.79 -5.12 15.75
CA THR A 104 3.23 -5.03 16.08
C THR A 104 4.09 -5.99 15.25
N ASN A 105 3.53 -6.59 14.19
CA ASN A 105 4.27 -7.38 13.21
C ASN A 105 5.20 -6.48 12.42
N ILE A 106 6.51 -6.72 12.49
CA ILE A 106 7.56 -5.90 11.85
C ILE A 106 7.47 -5.99 10.32
N GLN A 107 6.98 -7.11 9.79
CA GLN A 107 6.84 -7.36 8.35
C GLN A 107 5.43 -7.85 8.04
N GLY A 108 4.92 -7.49 6.85
CA GLY A 108 3.78 -8.16 6.24
C GLY A 108 4.08 -9.66 6.07
N GLY A 109 3.02 -10.46 5.93
CA GLY A 109 3.17 -11.91 5.78
C GLY A 109 4.04 -12.31 4.59
N THR A 110 4.56 -13.54 4.60
CA THR A 110 5.37 -14.11 3.52
C THR A 110 4.60 -14.06 2.20
N TYR A 111 5.26 -13.63 1.11
CA TYR A 111 4.67 -13.41 -0.23
C TYR A 111 3.62 -12.28 -0.31
N SER A 112 3.52 -11.40 0.68
CA SER A 112 2.55 -10.29 0.67
C SER A 112 2.70 -9.34 -0.53
N SER A 113 3.90 -9.23 -1.11
CA SER A 113 4.15 -8.42 -2.31
C SER A 113 3.64 -9.05 -3.61
N GLU A 114 3.51 -10.37 -3.67
CA GLU A 114 3.15 -11.14 -4.88
C GLU A 114 1.71 -11.67 -4.83
N LYS A 115 1.29 -12.16 -3.67
CA LYS A 115 0.02 -12.87 -3.48
C LYS A 115 -0.83 -12.31 -2.33
N GLY A 116 -0.34 -11.29 -1.62
CA GLY A 116 -1.01 -10.70 -0.47
C GLY A 116 -2.20 -9.83 -0.85
N LEU A 117 -2.65 -9.05 0.09
CA LEU A 117 -3.79 -8.15 -0.04
C LEU A 117 -3.63 -7.21 -1.24
N MET A 118 -4.53 -7.32 -2.19
CA MET A 118 -4.60 -6.48 -3.39
C MET A 118 -6.03 -6.05 -3.65
N SER A 119 -6.20 -4.83 -4.16
CA SER A 119 -7.49 -4.38 -4.69
C SER A 119 -7.81 -5.07 -6.01
N LEU A 120 -9.09 -5.13 -6.39
CA LEU A 120 -9.50 -5.65 -7.70
C LEU A 120 -8.84 -4.89 -8.86
N SER A 121 -8.61 -3.58 -8.70
CA SER A 121 -7.91 -2.76 -9.69
C SER A 121 -6.44 -3.14 -9.83
N GLU A 122 -5.77 -3.52 -8.75
CA GLU A 122 -4.40 -4.03 -8.78
C GLU A 122 -4.32 -5.41 -9.43
N LEU A 123 -5.24 -6.31 -9.11
CA LEU A 123 -5.32 -7.62 -9.77
C LEU A 123 -5.54 -7.48 -11.28
N LYS A 124 -6.49 -6.66 -11.72
CA LYS A 124 -6.71 -6.37 -13.13
C LYS A 124 -5.46 -5.80 -13.80
N ARG A 125 -4.78 -4.89 -13.12
CA ARG A 125 -3.54 -4.30 -13.61
C ARG A 125 -2.43 -5.33 -13.85
N ILE A 126 -2.33 -6.34 -12.99
CA ILE A 126 -1.28 -7.36 -13.07
C ILE A 126 -1.62 -8.43 -14.10
N TYR A 127 -2.86 -8.93 -14.10
CA TYR A 127 -3.25 -10.12 -14.85
C TYR A 127 -4.02 -9.84 -16.15
N ASP A 128 -4.59 -8.64 -16.30
CA ASP A 128 -5.31 -8.20 -17.50
C ASP A 128 -4.98 -6.74 -17.82
N PRO A 129 -3.70 -6.45 -18.17
CA PRO A 129 -3.24 -5.10 -18.43
C PRO A 129 -3.86 -4.55 -19.73
N GLN A 130 -4.69 -3.51 -19.60
CA GLN A 130 -5.28 -2.80 -20.72
C GLN A 130 -4.38 -1.66 -21.18
N GLU A 131 -4.10 -1.58 -22.48
CA GLU A 131 -3.37 -0.47 -23.07
C GLU A 131 -4.24 0.80 -23.13
N LEU A 132 -3.61 1.96 -22.95
CA LEU A 132 -4.28 3.24 -23.13
C LEU A 132 -4.56 3.47 -24.63
N LYS A 133 -5.80 3.27 -25.04
CA LYS A 133 -6.32 3.61 -26.37
C LYS A 133 -7.37 4.69 -26.20
N THR A 134 -7.11 5.87 -26.75
CA THR A 134 -8.00 7.04 -26.63
C THR A 134 -7.79 7.96 -27.80
N ASP A 135 -8.88 8.54 -28.28
CA ASP A 135 -8.90 9.61 -29.27
C ASP A 135 -8.99 11.00 -28.60
N LEU A 136 -9.12 11.03 -27.28
CA LEU A 136 -9.14 12.26 -26.50
C LEU A 136 -7.78 12.96 -26.53
N PRO A 137 -7.75 14.31 -26.63
CA PRO A 137 -6.49 15.06 -26.54
C PRO A 137 -5.98 15.09 -25.11
N VAL A 138 -4.92 14.34 -24.84
CA VAL A 138 -4.39 14.15 -23.50
C VAL A 138 -2.90 14.50 -23.39
N VAL A 139 -2.50 14.97 -22.23
CA VAL A 139 -1.09 15.08 -21.83
C VAL A 139 -0.80 14.05 -20.73
N LEU A 140 0.16 13.16 -21.00
CA LEU A 140 0.67 12.19 -20.05
C LEU A 140 1.83 12.83 -19.27
N ILE A 141 1.73 12.83 -17.94
CA ILE A 141 2.72 13.44 -17.03
C ILE A 141 3.31 12.33 -16.16
N THR A 142 4.56 11.96 -16.46
CA THR A 142 5.27 10.91 -15.73
C THR A 142 5.83 11.43 -14.40
N ILE A 143 5.29 10.97 -13.28
CA ILE A 143 5.63 11.42 -11.93
C ILE A 143 6.45 10.41 -11.13
N ASN A 144 7.27 9.58 -11.78
CA ASN A 144 7.98 8.45 -11.18
C ASN A 144 8.72 8.80 -9.87
N LYS A 145 9.57 9.85 -9.88
CA LYS A 145 10.34 10.26 -8.70
C LYS A 145 9.42 10.79 -7.58
N ASN A 146 8.47 11.63 -7.95
CA ASN A 146 7.54 12.29 -7.03
C ASN A 146 6.60 11.26 -6.38
N TYR A 147 6.11 10.28 -7.14
CA TYR A 147 5.23 9.24 -6.62
C TYR A 147 5.98 8.23 -5.74
N LYS A 148 7.25 7.91 -6.07
CA LYS A 148 8.09 7.09 -5.19
C LYS A 148 8.28 7.78 -3.82
N LYS A 149 8.55 9.08 -3.81
CA LYS A 149 8.66 9.88 -2.57
C LYS A 149 7.33 9.88 -1.81
N LEU A 150 6.19 10.07 -2.49
CA LEU A 150 4.87 10.01 -1.87
C LEU A 150 4.62 8.68 -1.17
N LYS A 151 4.92 7.55 -1.82
CA LYS A 151 4.79 6.22 -1.20
C LYS A 151 5.64 6.07 0.07
N GLN A 152 6.84 6.64 0.10
CA GLN A 152 7.70 6.61 1.28
C GLN A 152 7.11 7.46 2.41
N GLN A 153 6.59 8.65 2.10
CA GLN A 153 5.97 9.56 3.07
C GLN A 153 4.68 8.98 3.68
N ILE A 154 3.89 8.25 2.87
CA ILE A 154 2.72 7.52 3.39
C ILE A 154 3.16 6.36 4.29
N LYS A 155 4.21 5.62 3.90
CA LYS A 155 4.72 4.51 4.69
C LYS A 155 5.31 4.96 6.04
N SER A 156 5.94 6.13 6.08
CA SER A 156 6.48 6.73 7.33
C SER A 156 5.43 7.42 8.18
N GLY A 157 4.17 7.53 7.72
CA GLY A 157 3.11 8.26 8.42
C GLY A 157 3.21 9.79 8.31
N GLU A 158 4.15 10.33 7.51
CA GLU A 158 4.28 11.77 7.25
C GLU A 158 3.06 12.34 6.49
N ILE A 159 2.47 11.53 5.63
CA ILE A 159 1.27 11.86 4.86
C ILE A 159 0.21 10.79 5.10
N ASP A 160 -0.99 11.21 5.49
CA ASP A 160 -2.12 10.31 5.68
C ASP A 160 -2.61 9.73 4.34
N LYS A 161 -3.02 8.45 4.35
CA LYS A 161 -3.53 7.76 3.17
C LYS A 161 -4.74 8.45 2.53
N SER A 162 -5.58 9.13 3.32
CA SER A 162 -6.74 9.88 2.81
C SER A 162 -6.35 11.04 1.91
N GLN A 163 -5.12 11.54 2.01
CA GLN A 163 -4.62 12.66 1.21
C GLN A 163 -3.97 12.24 -0.11
N ILE A 164 -3.91 10.94 -0.42
CA ILE A 164 -3.20 10.41 -1.58
C ILE A 164 -3.68 11.01 -2.92
N GLU A 165 -4.97 11.21 -3.11
CA GLU A 165 -5.55 11.78 -4.34
C GLU A 165 -5.12 13.24 -4.52
N LYS A 166 -5.18 14.03 -3.44
CA LYS A 166 -4.71 15.42 -3.42
C LYS A 166 -3.21 15.49 -3.74
N GLU A 167 -2.42 14.62 -3.14
CA GLU A 167 -0.97 14.58 -3.34
C GLU A 167 -0.58 14.16 -4.77
N ILE A 168 -1.32 13.22 -5.38
CA ILE A 168 -1.12 12.86 -6.80
C ILE A 168 -1.45 14.07 -7.68
N TYR A 169 -2.54 14.79 -7.41
CA TYR A 169 -2.89 16.00 -8.14
C TYR A 169 -1.78 17.04 -8.07
N GLU A 170 -1.32 17.42 -6.87
CA GLU A 170 -0.28 18.44 -6.68
C GLU A 170 1.04 18.06 -7.38
N ARG A 171 1.41 16.78 -7.37
CA ARG A 171 2.62 16.30 -8.07
C ARG A 171 2.44 16.24 -9.59
N THR A 172 1.20 16.11 -10.08
CA THR A 172 0.90 16.06 -11.51
C THR A 172 0.76 17.45 -12.09
N ARG A 173 0.05 18.36 -11.41
CA ARG A 173 -0.20 19.72 -11.89
C ARG A 173 1.03 20.63 -11.87
N GLY A 174 2.08 20.23 -11.15
CA GLY A 174 3.28 21.04 -10.93
C GLY A 174 3.89 21.59 -12.23
N TYR A 175 4.91 22.44 -12.10
CA TYR A 175 5.45 23.20 -13.22
C TYR A 175 6.41 22.40 -14.09
N TRP A 176 5.97 22.10 -15.31
CA TRP A 176 6.68 21.30 -16.30
C TRP A 176 7.17 22.14 -17.49
N LYS A 177 8.25 21.72 -18.12
CA LYS A 177 8.62 22.26 -19.45
C LYS A 177 7.66 21.67 -20.49
N THR A 178 6.68 22.46 -20.93
CA THR A 178 5.65 22.05 -21.88
C THR A 178 5.72 22.92 -23.13
N GLY A 179 5.46 22.32 -24.30
CA GLY A 179 5.32 23.06 -25.56
C GLY A 179 3.88 23.59 -25.77
N LEU A 180 3.65 24.28 -26.90
CA LEU A 180 2.34 24.84 -27.26
C LEU A 180 1.24 23.78 -27.42
N ARG A 181 1.58 22.50 -27.62
CA ARG A 181 0.62 21.40 -27.65
C ARG A 181 -0.23 21.30 -26.40
N ARG A 182 0.24 21.86 -25.25
CA ARG A 182 -0.52 21.89 -24.01
C ARG A 182 -1.91 22.54 -24.19
N GLU A 183 -2.02 23.55 -25.05
CA GLU A 183 -3.28 24.28 -25.26
C GLU A 183 -4.38 23.40 -25.90
N LYS A 184 -3.99 22.34 -26.58
CA LYS A 184 -4.94 21.37 -27.18
C LYS A 184 -5.34 20.27 -26.21
N ALA A 185 -4.55 20.02 -25.16
CA ALA A 185 -4.82 18.95 -24.21
C ALA A 185 -6.04 19.28 -23.35
N LYS A 186 -7.05 18.43 -23.38
CA LYS A 186 -8.24 18.53 -22.52
C LYS A 186 -8.04 17.82 -21.19
N TYR A 187 -7.25 16.75 -21.18
CA TYR A 187 -7.03 15.95 -19.98
C TYR A 187 -5.53 15.82 -19.68
N ALA A 188 -5.20 15.93 -18.39
CA ALA A 188 -3.87 15.61 -17.87
C ALA A 188 -3.93 14.27 -17.14
N ILE A 189 -3.02 13.34 -17.45
CA ILE A 189 -2.98 12.01 -16.88
C ILE A 189 -1.69 11.81 -16.09
N ALA A 190 -1.82 11.51 -14.80
CA ALA A 190 -0.70 11.10 -13.96
C ALA A 190 -0.20 9.70 -14.34
N VAL A 191 1.09 9.55 -14.61
CA VAL A 191 1.68 8.26 -15.02
C VAL A 191 2.80 7.86 -14.06
N TYR A 192 2.74 6.62 -13.59
CA TYR A 192 3.79 6.00 -12.79
C TYR A 192 4.20 4.66 -13.39
N ARG A 193 5.49 4.55 -13.78
CA ARG A 193 6.05 3.35 -14.41
C ARG A 193 5.19 2.81 -15.56
N GLY A 194 4.71 3.73 -16.39
CA GLY A 194 3.88 3.39 -17.55
C GLY A 194 2.40 3.15 -17.25
N TRP A 195 1.97 3.22 -16.00
CA TRP A 195 0.56 3.08 -15.62
C TRP A 195 -0.08 4.43 -15.38
N THR A 196 -1.28 4.62 -15.90
CA THR A 196 -2.10 5.79 -15.62
C THR A 196 -2.75 5.64 -14.24
N LEU A 197 -2.50 6.62 -13.36
CA LEU A 197 -2.96 6.60 -11.96
C LEU A 197 -4.23 7.42 -11.75
N ALA A 198 -4.32 8.57 -12.41
CA ALA A 198 -5.42 9.51 -12.29
C ALA A 198 -5.52 10.35 -13.56
N ALA A 199 -6.72 10.84 -13.87
CA ALA A 199 -6.98 11.76 -14.96
C ALA A 199 -7.67 13.02 -14.45
N TYR A 200 -7.26 14.16 -14.96
CA TYR A 200 -7.79 15.49 -14.59
C TYR A 200 -8.27 16.20 -15.84
N GLU A 201 -9.48 16.73 -15.82
CA GLU A 201 -9.97 17.65 -16.83
C GLU A 201 -9.31 19.02 -16.62
N ILE A 202 -8.57 19.52 -17.62
CA ILE A 202 -7.84 20.77 -17.55
C ILE A 202 -8.81 21.94 -17.72
N SER A 203 -8.85 22.83 -16.74
CA SER A 203 -9.61 24.07 -16.84
C SER A 203 -8.81 25.17 -17.55
N TYR A 204 -7.55 25.35 -17.14
CA TYR A 204 -6.60 26.28 -17.76
C TYR A 204 -5.17 26.01 -17.34
N TRP A 205 -4.23 26.53 -18.12
CA TRP A 205 -2.80 26.48 -17.83
C TRP A 205 -2.35 27.76 -17.11
N ILE A 206 -1.42 27.61 -16.17
CA ILE A 206 -0.80 28.69 -15.42
C ILE A 206 0.71 28.70 -15.65
N GLU A 207 1.28 29.86 -15.87
CA GLU A 207 2.73 30.01 -15.95
C GLU A 207 3.36 29.87 -14.56
N ALA A 208 4.56 29.30 -14.53
CA ALA A 208 5.30 29.18 -13.29
C ALA A 208 5.78 30.55 -12.80
N PRO A 209 5.98 30.75 -11.48
CA PRO A 209 6.66 31.92 -10.94
C PRO A 209 8.03 32.17 -11.58
N ILE A 210 8.56 33.41 -11.44
CA ILE A 210 9.78 33.87 -12.11
C ILE A 210 10.97 32.93 -11.87
N GLU A 211 11.08 32.31 -10.68
CA GLU A 211 12.16 31.38 -10.33
C GLU A 211 12.14 30.09 -11.19
N ARG A 212 11.04 29.82 -11.87
CA ARG A 212 10.84 28.65 -12.74
C ARG A 212 10.33 29.04 -14.12
N GLN A 213 10.70 30.19 -14.62
CA GLN A 213 10.27 30.73 -15.91
C GLN A 213 10.32 29.69 -17.05
N GLY A 214 9.38 29.76 -17.98
CA GLY A 214 9.25 28.83 -19.10
C GLY A 214 8.67 27.45 -18.73
N ARG A 215 8.14 27.31 -17.52
CA ARG A 215 7.39 26.11 -17.10
C ARG A 215 5.92 26.45 -16.90
N TRP A 216 5.09 25.45 -17.04
CA TRP A 216 3.64 25.57 -16.97
C TRP A 216 3.07 24.50 -16.05
N GLY A 217 2.13 24.90 -15.21
CA GLY A 217 1.24 24.03 -14.47
C GLY A 217 -0.17 24.12 -15.00
N PHE A 218 -1.06 23.27 -14.53
CA PHE A 218 -2.48 23.38 -14.87
C PHE A 218 -3.36 23.44 -13.62
N ILE A 219 -4.54 24.02 -13.79
CA ILE A 219 -5.64 23.91 -12.85
C ILE A 219 -6.70 23.01 -13.53
N GLY A 220 -7.20 22.04 -12.78
CA GLY A 220 -8.17 21.09 -13.30
C GLY A 220 -8.89 20.35 -12.18
N LYS A 221 -9.86 19.52 -12.59
CA LYS A 221 -10.67 18.71 -11.69
C LYS A 221 -10.41 17.23 -11.94
N LEU A 222 -10.41 16.44 -10.88
CA LEU A 222 -10.34 14.98 -11.00
C LEU A 222 -11.53 14.49 -11.83
N VAL A 223 -11.26 13.65 -12.83
CA VAL A 223 -12.30 12.98 -13.59
C VAL A 223 -13.07 12.03 -12.67
N PRO A 224 -14.42 12.10 -12.61
CA PRO A 224 -15.21 11.24 -11.74
C PRO A 224 -14.96 9.75 -12.00
N LYS A 225 -14.82 8.96 -10.95
CA LYS A 225 -14.45 7.52 -11.03
C LYS A 225 -15.49 6.65 -11.74
N ASP A 226 -16.73 7.05 -11.71
CA ASP A 226 -17.88 6.41 -12.35
C ASP A 226 -18.07 6.83 -13.82
N SER A 227 -17.30 7.82 -14.30
CA SER A 227 -17.44 8.31 -15.67
C SER A 227 -16.81 7.37 -16.71
N PRO A 228 -17.35 7.30 -17.95
CA PRO A 228 -16.73 6.57 -19.05
C PRO A 228 -15.30 7.04 -19.35
N ILE A 229 -15.04 8.34 -19.21
CA ILE A 229 -13.71 8.95 -19.43
C ILE A 229 -12.71 8.38 -18.42
N TYR A 230 -13.09 8.21 -17.16
CA TYR A 230 -12.21 7.59 -16.16
C TYR A 230 -11.87 6.15 -16.54
N GLN A 231 -12.86 5.37 -16.96
CA GLN A 231 -12.66 3.97 -17.37
C GLN A 231 -11.76 3.85 -18.60
N GLU A 232 -11.80 4.82 -19.50
CA GLU A 232 -10.96 4.90 -20.69
C GLU A 232 -9.51 5.29 -20.33
N LEU A 233 -9.31 6.28 -19.44
CA LEU A 233 -8.02 6.92 -19.23
C LEU A 233 -7.21 6.39 -18.04
N VAL A 234 -7.85 5.78 -17.02
CA VAL A 234 -7.19 5.39 -15.77
C VAL A 234 -7.03 3.87 -15.66
N ASN A 235 -5.97 3.44 -14.97
CA ASN A 235 -5.54 2.04 -14.87
C ASN A 235 -5.22 1.40 -16.23
N LYS A 236 -4.55 2.15 -17.11
CA LYS A 236 -4.12 1.70 -18.45
C LYS A 236 -2.60 1.75 -18.58
N LEU A 237 -2.06 0.87 -19.42
CA LEU A 237 -0.65 0.93 -19.85
C LEU A 237 -0.45 2.03 -20.90
N THR A 238 0.58 2.83 -20.76
CA THR A 238 0.96 3.85 -21.76
C THR A 238 1.88 3.31 -22.84
N TYR A 239 2.21 2.03 -22.82
CA TYR A 239 3.06 1.30 -23.76
C TYR A 239 2.41 -0.05 -24.09
N SER A 240 2.89 -0.73 -25.14
CA SER A 240 2.37 -2.05 -25.50
C SER A 240 2.67 -3.09 -24.42
N SER A 241 1.68 -3.90 -24.07
CA SER A 241 1.80 -4.98 -23.08
C SER A 241 2.87 -6.02 -23.45
N ASN A 242 3.22 -6.12 -24.72
CA ASN A 242 4.26 -7.04 -25.23
C ASN A 242 5.69 -6.49 -25.06
N ASN A 243 5.85 -5.26 -24.56
CA ASN A 243 7.15 -4.61 -24.43
C ASN A 243 7.50 -4.35 -22.97
N ASP A 244 8.79 -4.40 -22.65
CA ASP A 244 9.28 -3.93 -21.36
C ASP A 244 9.07 -2.41 -21.19
N TYR A 245 8.70 -1.99 -19.99
CA TYR A 245 8.59 -0.58 -19.68
C TYR A 245 9.94 0.11 -19.75
N LYS A 246 10.05 1.09 -20.64
CA LYS A 246 11.17 2.05 -20.68
C LYS A 246 10.69 3.42 -20.21
N ALA A 247 11.35 3.97 -19.18
CA ALA A 247 11.01 5.29 -18.69
C ALA A 247 11.29 6.34 -19.79
N PRO A 248 10.32 7.22 -20.12
CA PRO A 248 10.54 8.26 -21.10
C PRO A 248 11.58 9.28 -20.57
N GLN A 249 12.47 9.76 -21.46
CA GLN A 249 13.42 10.83 -21.11
C GLN A 249 12.69 12.14 -20.76
N ASN A 250 11.64 12.48 -21.53
CA ASN A 250 10.76 13.60 -21.22
C ASN A 250 9.58 13.12 -20.39
N PRO A 251 9.33 13.68 -19.21
CA PRO A 251 8.17 13.32 -18.40
C PRO A 251 6.82 13.72 -19.03
N ILE A 252 6.81 14.57 -20.05
CA ILE A 252 5.63 15.06 -20.74
C ILE A 252 5.52 14.39 -22.10
N THR A 253 4.38 13.74 -22.34
CA THR A 253 4.02 13.13 -23.63
C THR A 253 2.62 13.53 -24.01
N TYR A 254 2.39 13.93 -25.26
CA TYR A 254 1.07 14.32 -25.78
C TYR A 254 0.54 13.21 -26.68
N ARG A 255 -0.78 12.96 -26.60
CA ARG A 255 -1.53 12.16 -27.56
C ARG A 255 -2.71 12.96 -28.08
N ASN A 256 -2.92 12.92 -29.38
CA ASN A 256 -4.04 13.61 -30.06
C ASN A 256 -4.10 15.14 -29.85
N CYS A 257 -2.93 15.78 -29.63
CA CYS A 257 -2.78 17.24 -29.39
C CYS A 257 -1.93 17.88 -30.49
#